data_4da6fa204765bfde3700c191d0109436
#
_entry.id   4da6fa204765bfde3700c191d0109436
#
_cell.length_a   1.000
_cell.length_b   1.000
_cell.length_c   1.000
_cell.angle_alpha   90.00
_cell.angle_beta   90.00
_cell.angle_gamma   90.00
#
_symmetry.space_group_name_H-M   'P 1'
#
loop_
_entity.id
_entity.type
_entity.pdbx_description
1 polymer ?
#
loop_
_entity_poly.entity_id
_entity_poly.type
_entity_poly.pdbx_seq_one_letter_code
_entity_poly.pdbx_strand_id
1 'polypeptide(L)'
;ACFFHKDPPRLAQGMAEKFINALPFASLWTNKAGQFTGLPEHAERLLEAERLLMVFPEGVHGTAKLFHERHSLVKFGTGFVRLALKTKTPIIPFGFVGAGEALPTVMNLYKLGRLVGMPYIPVTPYLLPLPLPATLRVHFGEPMHFEGTGTEDDSVIHEMVERVRLRIAAIMEETRKISAGEPQ
;
A
#
# COMPACT_ATOMS: atom_id res chain seq x y z
N ALA A 1 14.96 -0.14 -4.42
CA ALA A 1 16.43 -0.14 -4.50
C ALA A 1 17.05 -1.33 -3.77
N CYS A 2 16.59 -1.70 -2.56
CA CYS A 2 17.18 -2.79 -1.76
C CYS A 2 17.17 -4.16 -2.45
N PHE A 3 16.23 -4.41 -3.35
CA PHE A 3 16.06 -5.70 -4.02
C PHE A 3 16.89 -5.86 -5.29
N PHE A 4 17.46 -4.77 -5.83
CA PHE A 4 18.33 -4.82 -7.01
C PHE A 4 19.71 -5.43 -6.73
N HIS A 5 20.16 -5.39 -5.47
CA HIS A 5 21.44 -5.94 -5.03
C HIS A 5 21.35 -7.36 -4.48
N LYS A 6 20.16 -7.99 -4.56
CA LYS A 6 19.94 -9.39 -4.22
C LYS A 6 20.21 -10.27 -5.43
N ASP A 7 20.68 -11.48 -5.21
CA ASP A 7 20.87 -12.47 -6.25
C ASP A 7 19.81 -13.59 -6.08
N PRO A 8 18.89 -13.78 -7.04
CA PRO A 8 18.70 -12.96 -8.25
C PRO A 8 18.06 -11.59 -7.95
N PRO A 9 18.37 -10.54 -8.76
CA PRO A 9 17.78 -9.22 -8.60
C PRO A 9 16.28 -9.27 -8.89
N ARG A 10 15.47 -8.72 -7.98
CA ARG A 10 14.00 -8.69 -8.11
C ARG A 10 13.49 -7.26 -8.12
N LEU A 11 12.63 -6.96 -9.08
CA LEU A 11 11.91 -5.68 -9.14
C LEU A 11 10.54 -5.85 -8.48
N ALA A 12 10.26 -5.02 -7.47
CA ALA A 12 8.93 -4.96 -6.89
C ALA A 12 7.98 -4.17 -7.80
N GLN A 13 6.89 -4.81 -8.21
CA GLN A 13 5.85 -4.20 -9.03
C GLN A 13 4.67 -3.80 -8.16
N GLY A 14 4.29 -2.52 -8.21
CA GLY A 14 3.17 -1.99 -7.43
C GLY A 14 1.84 -2.17 -8.16
N MET A 15 0.81 -2.59 -7.44
CA MET A 15 -0.57 -2.52 -7.93
C MET A 15 -1.08 -1.10 -7.78
N ALA A 16 -1.34 -0.43 -8.91
CA ALA A 16 -1.91 0.90 -8.94
C ALA A 16 -3.46 0.84 -8.99
N GLU A 17 -4.09 1.76 -8.29
CA GLU A 17 -5.54 1.94 -8.36
C GLU A 17 -5.98 2.40 -9.76
N LYS A 18 -7.15 1.92 -10.20
CA LYS A 18 -7.67 2.20 -11.56
C LYS A 18 -7.78 3.69 -11.88
N PHE A 19 -8.12 4.52 -10.89
CA PHE A 19 -8.27 5.96 -11.10
C PHE A 19 -6.95 6.67 -11.44
N ILE A 20 -5.80 6.12 -11.03
CA ILE A 20 -4.49 6.71 -11.35
C ILE A 20 -4.27 6.71 -12.85
N ASN A 21 -4.73 5.67 -13.55
CA ASN A 21 -4.63 5.60 -15.01
C ASN A 21 -5.59 6.55 -15.74
N ALA A 22 -6.63 7.04 -15.05
CA ALA A 22 -7.55 8.05 -15.60
C ALA A 22 -6.97 9.48 -15.51
N LEU A 23 -5.91 9.69 -14.73
CA LEU A 23 -5.28 11.01 -14.62
C LEU A 23 -4.44 11.30 -15.86
N PRO A 24 -4.53 12.52 -16.41
CA PRO A 24 -3.67 12.96 -17.52
C PRO A 24 -2.20 12.78 -17.16
N PHE A 25 -1.43 12.19 -18.05
CA PHE A 25 0.01 11.91 -17.91
C PHE A 25 0.39 10.89 -16.83
N ALA A 26 -0.50 10.52 -15.89
CA ALA A 26 -0.18 9.57 -14.82
C ALA A 26 0.14 8.17 -15.37
N SER A 27 -0.56 7.72 -16.41
CA SER A 27 -0.32 6.44 -17.06
C SER A 27 1.11 6.31 -17.62
N LEU A 28 1.70 7.41 -18.10
CA LEU A 28 3.08 7.43 -18.59
C LEU A 28 4.09 7.19 -17.45
N TRP A 29 3.82 7.74 -16.27
CA TRP A 29 4.67 7.58 -15.09
C TRP A 29 4.49 6.21 -14.45
N THR A 30 3.26 5.75 -14.29
CA THR A 30 2.96 4.43 -13.68
C THR A 30 3.55 3.30 -14.50
N ASN A 31 3.41 3.34 -15.83
CA ASN A 31 4.00 2.34 -16.71
C ASN A 31 5.53 2.34 -16.66
N LYS A 32 6.16 3.51 -16.65
CA LYS A 32 7.63 3.62 -16.52
C LYS A 32 8.13 3.20 -15.15
N ALA A 33 7.34 3.38 -14.10
CA ALA A 33 7.65 2.94 -12.75
C ALA A 33 7.40 1.43 -12.52
N GLY A 34 6.99 0.69 -13.55
CA GLY A 34 6.68 -0.74 -13.43
C GLY A 34 5.39 -1.03 -12.65
N GLN A 35 4.54 -0.02 -12.48
CA GLN A 35 3.22 -0.20 -11.87
C GLN A 35 2.22 -0.68 -12.92
N PHE A 36 1.25 -1.45 -12.50
CA PHE A 36 0.17 -1.94 -13.36
C PHE A 36 -1.19 -1.78 -12.69
N THR A 37 -2.24 -1.73 -13.52
CA THR A 37 -3.61 -1.71 -13.00
C THR A 37 -3.92 -3.02 -12.30
N GLY A 38 -4.37 -2.94 -11.05
CA GLY A 38 -4.62 -4.08 -10.18
C GLY A 38 -5.76 -4.98 -10.67
N LEU A 39 -5.52 -5.79 -11.70
CA LEU A 39 -6.37 -6.91 -12.07
C LEU A 39 -5.85 -8.15 -11.36
N PRO A 40 -6.69 -8.92 -10.65
CA PRO A 40 -6.28 -10.11 -9.91
C PRO A 40 -5.50 -11.12 -10.78
N GLU A 41 -5.91 -11.31 -12.02
CA GLU A 41 -5.27 -12.22 -12.97
C GLU A 41 -3.83 -11.82 -13.33
N HIS A 42 -3.56 -10.51 -13.43
CA HIS A 42 -2.21 -10.03 -13.68
C HIS A 42 -1.31 -10.21 -12.46
N ALA A 43 -1.87 -9.97 -11.27
CA ALA A 43 -1.17 -10.16 -10.01
C ALA A 43 -0.77 -11.63 -9.80
N GLU A 44 -1.69 -12.57 -10.13
CA GLU A 44 -1.44 -14.01 -10.07
C GLU A 44 -0.27 -14.41 -10.98
N ARG A 45 -0.32 -14.02 -12.26
CA ARG A 45 0.76 -14.31 -13.23
C ARG A 45 2.12 -13.76 -12.80
N LEU A 46 2.15 -12.61 -12.14
CA LEU A 46 3.39 -12.03 -11.64
C LEU A 46 3.99 -12.86 -10.50
N LEU A 47 3.13 -13.32 -9.56
CA LEU A 47 3.57 -14.17 -8.46
C LEU A 47 4.01 -15.55 -8.95
N GLU A 48 3.30 -16.16 -9.91
CA GLU A 48 3.70 -17.41 -10.59
C GLU A 48 5.05 -17.26 -11.31
N ALA A 49 5.33 -16.08 -11.85
CA ALA A 49 6.62 -15.74 -12.45
C ALA A 49 7.69 -15.32 -11.42
N GLU A 50 7.49 -15.64 -10.14
CA GLU A 50 8.40 -15.34 -9.01
C GLU A 50 8.75 -13.86 -8.86
N ARG A 51 7.89 -12.94 -9.32
CA ARG A 51 8.09 -11.51 -9.18
C ARG A 51 7.59 -11.01 -7.83
N LEU A 52 8.18 -9.92 -7.34
CA LEU A 52 7.73 -9.26 -6.13
C LEU A 52 6.54 -8.36 -6.46
N LEU A 53 5.44 -8.58 -5.73
CA LEU A 53 4.23 -7.78 -5.83
C LEU A 53 4.07 -6.90 -4.59
N MET A 54 3.95 -5.59 -4.77
CA MET A 54 3.66 -4.65 -3.70
C MET A 54 2.18 -4.27 -3.73
N VAL A 55 1.50 -4.50 -2.61
CA VAL A 55 0.06 -4.25 -2.47
C VAL A 55 -0.19 -3.31 -1.29
N PHE A 56 -1.08 -2.35 -1.48
CA PHE A 56 -1.59 -1.47 -0.43
C PHE A 56 -3.04 -1.88 -0.09
N PRO A 57 -3.25 -2.71 0.94
CA PRO A 57 -4.57 -3.33 1.19
C PRO A 57 -5.64 -2.36 1.68
N GLU A 58 -5.27 -1.16 2.08
CA GLU A 58 -6.18 -0.06 2.41
C GLU A 58 -6.85 0.55 1.18
N GLY A 59 -6.25 0.39 0.00
CA GLY A 59 -6.72 0.97 -1.27
C GLY A 59 -6.90 2.48 -1.21
N VAL A 60 -7.91 3.00 -1.90
CA VAL A 60 -8.23 4.45 -1.94
C VAL A 60 -8.49 5.03 -0.55
N HIS A 61 -9.05 4.26 0.38
CA HIS A 61 -9.33 4.74 1.74
C HIS A 61 -8.05 5.05 2.52
N GLY A 62 -6.99 4.28 2.27
CA GLY A 62 -5.68 4.54 2.89
C GLY A 62 -5.06 5.86 2.43
N THR A 63 -5.20 6.19 1.14
CA THR A 63 -4.69 7.44 0.58
C THR A 63 -5.55 8.66 0.96
N ALA A 64 -6.82 8.46 1.30
CA ALA A 64 -7.76 9.52 1.67
C ALA A 64 -7.67 9.97 3.13
N LYS A 65 -6.76 9.41 3.94
CA LYS A 65 -6.59 9.79 5.34
C LYS A 65 -6.22 11.27 5.49
N LEU A 66 -6.85 11.90 6.47
CA LEU A 66 -6.49 13.25 6.87
C LEU A 66 -5.21 13.24 7.74
N PHE A 67 -4.57 14.39 7.87
CA PHE A 67 -3.32 14.52 8.62
C PHE A 67 -3.41 13.97 10.05
N HIS A 68 -4.53 14.16 10.75
CA HIS A 68 -4.72 13.63 12.10
C HIS A 68 -4.89 12.09 12.14
N GLU A 69 -5.25 11.48 11.02
CA GLU A 69 -5.41 10.02 10.86
C GLU A 69 -4.16 9.32 10.29
N ARG A 70 -3.08 10.07 10.02
CA ARG A 70 -1.91 9.58 9.28
C ARG A 70 -1.22 8.35 9.85
N HIS A 71 -1.40 8.08 11.13
CA HIS A 71 -0.83 6.91 11.82
C HIS A 71 -1.84 5.78 12.06
N SER A 72 -3.10 5.96 11.67
CA SER A 72 -4.12 4.93 11.77
C SER A 72 -4.11 4.01 10.55
N LEU A 73 -4.57 2.78 10.70
CA LEU A 73 -4.85 1.87 9.59
C LEU A 73 -6.37 1.78 9.40
N VAL A 74 -6.83 1.91 8.16
CA VAL A 74 -8.23 1.66 7.80
C VAL A 74 -8.46 0.17 7.54
N LYS A 75 -9.69 -0.19 7.23
CA LYS A 75 -10.04 -1.58 6.92
C LYS A 75 -9.29 -2.06 5.67
N PHE A 76 -8.70 -3.26 5.77
CA PHE A 76 -8.02 -3.89 4.65
C PHE A 76 -9.02 -4.69 3.78
N GLY A 77 -8.77 -4.71 2.48
CA GLY A 77 -9.44 -5.65 1.57
C GLY A 77 -8.91 -7.06 1.77
N THR A 78 -9.69 -8.06 1.36
CA THR A 78 -9.35 -9.49 1.52
C THR A 78 -8.57 -10.08 0.34
N GLY A 79 -8.57 -9.39 -0.80
CA GLY A 79 -8.06 -9.92 -2.06
C GLY A 79 -6.59 -10.32 -2.03
N PHE A 80 -5.75 -9.59 -1.29
CA PHE A 80 -4.32 -9.90 -1.20
C PHE A 80 -4.04 -11.21 -0.45
N VAL A 81 -4.82 -11.53 0.60
CA VAL A 81 -4.69 -12.81 1.30
C VAL A 81 -5.16 -13.96 0.42
N ARG A 82 -6.31 -13.82 -0.24
CA ARG A 82 -6.80 -14.84 -1.19
C ARG A 82 -5.79 -15.13 -2.30
N LEU A 83 -5.16 -14.07 -2.83
CA LEU A 83 -4.12 -14.20 -3.85
C LEU A 83 -2.89 -14.92 -3.29
N ALA A 84 -2.41 -14.55 -2.10
CA ALA A 84 -1.28 -15.18 -1.45
C ALA A 84 -1.50 -16.68 -1.18
N LEU A 85 -2.71 -17.06 -0.73
CA LEU A 85 -3.09 -18.47 -0.53
C LEU A 85 -3.10 -19.25 -1.84
N LYS A 86 -3.74 -18.69 -2.87
CA LYS A 86 -3.85 -19.33 -4.20
C LYS A 86 -2.48 -19.60 -4.83
N THR A 87 -1.56 -18.64 -4.70
CA THR A 87 -0.21 -18.74 -5.28
C THR A 87 0.83 -19.29 -4.31
N LYS A 88 0.42 -19.63 -3.08
CA LYS A 88 1.31 -20.12 -1.99
C LYS A 88 2.49 -19.18 -1.73
N THR A 89 2.26 -17.88 -1.88
CA THR A 89 3.28 -16.85 -1.75
C THR A 89 3.26 -16.27 -0.33
N PRO A 90 4.42 -16.11 0.35
CA PRO A 90 4.46 -15.46 1.67
C PRO A 90 4.12 -13.98 1.57
N ILE A 91 3.49 -13.45 2.62
CA ILE A 91 3.20 -12.02 2.77
C ILE A 91 4.29 -11.40 3.62
N ILE A 92 5.02 -10.42 3.07
CA ILE A 92 6.02 -9.64 3.80
C ILE A 92 5.36 -8.32 4.21
N PRO A 93 4.95 -8.16 5.49
CA PRO A 93 4.36 -6.92 5.95
C PRO A 93 5.42 -5.82 5.98
N PHE A 94 5.03 -4.60 5.62
CA PHE A 94 5.91 -3.44 5.78
C PHE A 94 5.14 -2.25 6.32
N GLY A 95 5.79 -1.45 7.17
CA GLY A 95 5.29 -0.20 7.70
C GLY A 95 5.93 0.98 6.99
N PHE A 96 5.12 1.97 6.65
CA PHE A 96 5.53 3.19 5.96
C PHE A 96 5.14 4.42 6.79
N VAL A 97 6.13 5.23 7.17
CA VAL A 97 5.95 6.43 8.01
C VAL A 97 6.56 7.64 7.32
N GLY A 98 5.91 8.80 7.48
CA GLY A 98 6.37 10.07 6.90
C GLY A 98 5.51 10.57 5.72
N ALA A 99 4.61 9.76 5.18
CA ALA A 99 3.78 10.17 4.04
C ALA A 99 2.78 11.28 4.41
N GLY A 100 2.20 11.22 5.61
CA GLY A 100 1.28 12.25 6.09
C GLY A 100 1.97 13.60 6.32
N GLU A 101 3.22 13.57 6.72
CA GLU A 101 4.07 14.74 6.88
C GLU A 101 4.47 15.32 5.51
N ALA A 102 4.71 14.47 4.53
CA ALA A 102 5.00 14.91 3.17
C ALA A 102 3.78 15.56 2.49
N LEU A 103 2.58 15.03 2.73
CA LEU A 103 1.35 15.58 2.16
C LEU A 103 0.27 15.75 3.26
N PRO A 104 0.34 16.81 4.07
CA PRO A 104 -0.59 17.03 5.17
C PRO A 104 -1.98 17.40 4.64
N THR A 105 -2.81 16.42 4.37
CA THR A 105 -4.18 16.60 3.88
C THR A 105 -5.09 17.01 5.03
N VAL A 106 -5.72 18.18 4.94
CA VAL A 106 -6.65 18.70 5.95
C VAL A 106 -8.11 18.42 5.61
N MET A 107 -8.41 18.24 4.33
CA MET A 107 -9.77 17.96 3.84
C MET A 107 -9.71 17.25 2.48
N ASN A 108 -10.73 16.47 2.16
CA ASN A 108 -10.90 15.83 0.86
C ASN A 108 -12.17 16.33 0.16
N LEU A 109 -12.02 16.82 -1.08
CA LEU A 109 -13.12 17.29 -1.92
C LEU A 109 -13.66 16.14 -2.78
N TYR A 110 -14.56 15.33 -2.24
CA TYR A 110 -15.13 14.16 -2.91
C TYR A 110 -16.00 14.50 -4.12
N LYS A 111 -16.82 15.58 -4.02
CA LYS A 111 -17.72 15.98 -5.12
C LYS A 111 -16.93 16.48 -6.33
N LEU A 112 -15.92 17.30 -6.08
CA LEU A 112 -15.06 17.85 -7.13
C LEU A 112 -14.16 16.74 -7.74
N GLY A 113 -13.66 15.83 -6.90
CA GLY A 113 -12.92 14.66 -7.38
C GLY A 113 -13.71 13.87 -8.40
N ARG A 114 -14.96 13.52 -8.08
CA ARG A 114 -15.83 12.76 -8.99
C ARG A 114 -16.07 13.45 -10.34
N LEU A 115 -16.12 14.78 -10.36
CA LEU A 115 -16.28 15.54 -11.59
C LEU A 115 -15.10 15.37 -12.55
N VAL A 116 -13.89 15.19 -12.01
CA VAL A 116 -12.64 15.01 -12.78
C VAL A 116 -12.17 13.55 -12.86
N GLY A 117 -13.03 12.59 -12.49
CA GLY A 117 -12.72 11.15 -12.56
C GLY A 117 -11.82 10.64 -11.43
N MET A 118 -11.64 11.42 -10.36
CA MET A 118 -10.87 11.05 -9.16
C MET A 118 -11.79 10.70 -7.99
N PRO A 119 -11.39 9.81 -7.08
CA PRO A 119 -12.18 9.50 -5.89
C PRO A 119 -12.32 10.72 -4.97
N TYR A 120 -11.33 11.59 -4.90
CA TYR A 120 -11.29 12.84 -4.14
C TYR A 120 -10.13 13.73 -4.62
N ILE A 121 -10.16 15.01 -4.25
CA ILE A 121 -9.02 15.93 -4.39
C ILE A 121 -8.54 16.28 -2.99
N PRO A 122 -7.26 15.97 -2.62
CA PRO A 122 -6.72 16.34 -1.33
C PRO A 122 -6.49 17.85 -1.25
N VAL A 123 -6.92 18.47 -0.16
CA VAL A 123 -6.64 19.87 0.15
C VAL A 123 -5.58 19.94 1.23
N THR A 124 -4.48 20.59 0.93
CA THR A 124 -3.40 20.87 1.89
C THR A 124 -3.53 22.28 2.46
N PRO A 125 -2.88 22.64 3.57
CA PRO A 125 -2.91 23.99 4.13
C PRO A 125 -2.43 25.07 3.16
N TYR A 126 -1.64 24.71 2.18
CA TYR A 126 -1.10 25.59 1.13
C TYR A 126 -1.83 25.46 -0.21
N LEU A 127 -3.00 24.82 -0.23
CA LEU A 127 -3.93 24.62 -1.37
C LEU A 127 -3.40 23.78 -2.55
N LEU A 128 -2.11 23.59 -2.69
CA LEU A 128 -1.51 22.81 -3.76
C LEU A 128 -1.17 21.40 -3.27
N PRO A 129 -1.51 20.34 -4.00
CA PRO A 129 -1.18 18.96 -3.62
C PRO A 129 0.29 18.62 -3.94
N LEU A 130 1.22 19.50 -3.56
CA LEU A 130 2.64 19.29 -3.71
C LEU A 130 3.22 18.70 -2.42
N PRO A 131 4.07 17.66 -2.50
CA PRO A 131 4.68 17.08 -1.32
C PRO A 131 5.72 18.02 -0.72
N LEU A 132 5.69 18.15 0.61
CA LEU A 132 6.73 18.82 1.37
C LEU A 132 7.94 17.90 1.55
N PRO A 133 9.14 18.46 1.75
CA PRO A 133 10.30 17.67 2.12
C PRO A 133 10.06 17.00 3.48
N ALA A 134 9.99 15.67 3.48
CA ALA A 134 9.80 14.87 4.68
C ALA A 134 10.66 13.61 4.61
N THR A 135 11.07 13.11 5.77
CA THR A 135 11.79 11.83 5.83
C THR A 135 10.80 10.68 5.75
N LEU A 136 10.91 9.90 4.69
CA LEU A 136 10.12 8.68 4.50
C LEU A 136 10.92 7.49 5.03
N ARG A 137 10.29 6.70 5.88
CA ARG A 137 10.88 5.47 6.44
C ARG A 137 10.01 4.27 6.14
N VAL A 138 10.67 3.19 5.74
CA VAL A 138 10.03 1.91 5.45
C VAL A 138 10.74 0.83 6.22
N HIS A 139 10.00 0.10 7.04
CA HIS A 139 10.50 -1.09 7.73
C HIS A 139 9.73 -2.32 7.28
N PHE A 140 10.46 -3.40 7.05
CA PHE A 140 9.90 -4.69 6.64
C PHE A 140 9.88 -5.63 7.84
N GLY A 141 8.78 -6.38 7.97
CA GLY A 141 8.67 -7.46 8.94
C GLY A 141 9.05 -8.80 8.34
N GLU A 142 9.02 -9.82 9.19
CA GLU A 142 9.26 -11.20 8.79
C GLU A 142 8.17 -11.71 7.84
N PRO A 143 8.51 -12.61 6.90
CA PRO A 143 7.55 -13.24 6.01
C PRO A 143 6.49 -14.02 6.81
N MET A 144 5.23 -13.80 6.50
CA MET A 144 4.08 -14.50 7.08
C MET A 144 3.58 -15.53 6.08
N HIS A 145 3.55 -16.79 6.49
CA HIS A 145 3.02 -17.89 5.70
C HIS A 145 1.61 -18.22 6.17
N PHE A 146 0.72 -18.42 5.22
CA PHE A 146 -0.65 -18.85 5.45
C PHE A 146 -0.93 -20.11 4.64
N GLU A 147 -1.70 -21.02 5.20
CA GLU A 147 -2.12 -22.25 4.53
C GLU A 147 -3.57 -22.13 4.08
N GLY A 148 -3.85 -22.60 2.85
CA GLY A 148 -5.17 -22.56 2.28
C GLY A 148 -5.14 -22.55 0.75
N THR A 149 -6.31 -22.38 0.15
CA THR A 149 -6.53 -22.38 -1.30
C THR A 149 -6.96 -21.01 -1.85
N GLY A 150 -7.36 -20.08 -0.95
CA GLY A 150 -7.91 -18.77 -1.29
C GLY A 150 -9.44 -18.77 -1.48
N THR A 151 -10.08 -19.94 -1.33
CA THR A 151 -11.54 -20.13 -1.43
C THR A 151 -12.23 -20.35 -0.09
N GLU A 152 -11.47 -20.18 1.01
CA GLU A 152 -11.97 -20.29 2.39
C GLU A 152 -13.09 -19.29 2.67
N ASP A 153 -13.88 -19.58 3.69
CA ASP A 153 -14.95 -18.70 4.16
C ASP A 153 -14.41 -17.30 4.50
N ASP A 154 -15.22 -16.29 4.28
CA ASP A 154 -14.87 -14.89 4.53
C ASP A 154 -14.39 -14.64 5.97
N SER A 155 -14.93 -15.37 6.96
CA SER A 155 -14.53 -15.28 8.36
C SER A 155 -13.07 -15.68 8.56
N VAL A 156 -12.65 -16.79 7.96
CA VAL A 156 -11.27 -17.30 8.04
C VAL A 156 -10.30 -16.32 7.33
N ILE A 157 -10.69 -15.85 6.16
CA ILE A 157 -9.89 -14.85 5.44
C ILE A 157 -9.76 -13.55 6.24
N HIS A 158 -10.83 -13.09 6.86
CA HIS A 158 -10.78 -11.87 7.70
C HIS A 158 -9.85 -12.02 8.92
N GLU A 159 -9.79 -13.20 9.54
CA GLU A 159 -8.84 -13.47 10.61
C GLU A 159 -7.38 -13.35 10.12
N MET A 160 -7.08 -13.93 8.96
CA MET A 160 -5.74 -13.81 8.34
C MET A 160 -5.40 -12.35 8.00
N VAL A 161 -6.35 -11.61 7.43
CA VAL A 161 -6.20 -10.18 7.13
C VAL A 161 -5.90 -9.39 8.39
N GLU A 162 -6.62 -9.67 9.48
CA GLU A 162 -6.43 -8.97 10.76
C GLU A 162 -5.05 -9.26 11.37
N ARG A 163 -4.55 -10.49 11.26
CA ARG A 163 -3.17 -10.83 11.68
C ARG A 163 -2.13 -10.00 10.91
N VAL A 164 -2.29 -9.85 9.59
CA VAL A 164 -1.39 -9.01 8.78
C VAL A 164 -1.52 -7.54 9.20
N ARG A 165 -2.74 -7.05 9.39
CA ARG A 165 -3.02 -5.66 9.78
C ARG A 165 -2.37 -5.32 11.13
N LEU A 166 -2.50 -6.19 12.12
CA LEU A 166 -1.88 -6.03 13.43
C LEU A 166 -0.35 -6.02 13.34
N ARG A 167 0.23 -6.86 12.51
CA ARG A 167 1.68 -6.87 12.31
C ARG A 167 2.18 -5.57 11.65
N ILE A 168 1.46 -5.06 10.65
CA ILE A 168 1.78 -3.76 10.03
C ILE A 168 1.65 -2.62 11.06
N ALA A 169 0.59 -2.63 11.88
CA ALA A 169 0.43 -1.64 12.94
C ALA A 169 1.61 -1.63 13.92
N ALA A 170 2.08 -2.80 14.33
CA ALA A 170 3.25 -2.93 15.21
C ALA A 170 4.52 -2.37 14.54
N ILE A 171 4.77 -2.71 13.27
CA ILE A 171 5.92 -2.21 12.52
C ILE A 171 5.86 -0.67 12.38
N MET A 172 4.70 -0.10 12.11
CA MET A 172 4.53 1.35 12.02
C MET A 172 4.83 2.03 13.36
N GLU A 173 4.36 1.47 14.46
CA GLU A 173 4.63 2.00 15.80
C GLU A 173 6.12 1.91 16.17
N GLU A 174 6.78 0.79 15.89
CA GLU A 174 8.23 0.61 16.04
C GLU A 174 9.00 1.67 15.21
N THR A 175 8.59 1.84 13.94
CA THR A 175 9.21 2.83 13.03
C THR A 175 9.03 4.25 13.55
N ARG A 176 7.87 4.57 14.12
CA ARG A 176 7.56 5.88 14.70
C ARG A 176 8.45 6.18 15.90
N LYS A 177 8.63 5.21 16.82
CA LYS A 177 9.51 5.34 17.99
C LYS A 177 10.96 5.60 17.59
N ILE A 178 11.49 4.83 16.64
CA ILE A 178 12.83 5.05 16.08
C ILE A 178 12.94 6.45 15.47
N SER A 179 11.87 6.94 14.83
CA SER A 179 11.84 8.28 14.23
C SER A 179 11.84 9.39 15.28
N ALA A 180 11.24 9.15 16.45
CA ALA A 180 11.18 10.09 17.56
C ALA A 180 12.47 10.10 18.40
N GLY A 181 13.43 9.18 18.15
CA GLY A 181 14.67 9.06 18.91
C GLY A 181 14.47 8.36 20.27
N GLU A 182 13.36 7.65 20.46
CA GLU A 182 13.14 6.84 21.65
C GLU A 182 14.05 5.58 21.62
N PRO A 183 14.78 5.27 22.71
CA PRO A 183 15.61 4.06 22.77
C PRO A 183 14.73 2.79 22.67
N GLN A 184 15.31 1.77 22.06
CA GLN A 184 14.70 0.43 21.95
C GLN A 184 14.67 -0.30 23.29
#